data_4b3a4d7129ff3e2995b78fb619de1797
#
_entry.id   4b3a4d7129ff3e2995b78fb619de1797
#
_cell.length_a   1.000
_cell.length_b   1.000
_cell.length_c   1.000
_cell.angle_alpha   90.00
_cell.angle_beta   90.00
_cell.angle_gamma   90.00
#
_symmetry.space_group_name_H-M   'P 1'
#
loop_
_entity.id
_entity.type
_entity.pdbx_description
1 polymer ?
#
loop_
_entity_poly.entity_id
_entity_poly.type
_entity_poly.pdbx_seq_one_letter_code
_entity_poly.pdbx_strand_id
1 'polypeptide(L)'
;MLPERTRHYLLLDLDSAPDVLARMLQGVTDPAVFDARPDPARFTLREMVAHLADWEAVFLRRLTTTCDEENGVLQGLDEGQVALDHDYAHADPSECLARYKSGRAAIVAFLRGLSADQWQRVGNHTELGPVTLETQAVLIAVHDGYHRQQTLAWLAA
;
A
#
# COMPACT_ATOMS: atom_id res chain seq x y z
N MET A 1 -10.02 9.71 -17.07
CA MET A 1 -8.85 8.95 -17.60
C MET A 1 -7.60 9.80 -17.51
N LEU A 2 -6.58 9.34 -16.80
CA LEU A 2 -5.28 10.00 -16.74
C LEU A 2 -4.57 9.95 -18.11
N PRO A 3 -3.85 11.02 -18.52
CA PRO A 3 -2.97 10.95 -19.67
C PRO A 3 -1.95 9.82 -19.54
N GLU A 4 -1.55 9.19 -20.65
CA GLU A 4 -0.58 8.08 -20.68
C GLU A 4 0.72 8.41 -19.92
N ARG A 5 1.24 9.62 -20.12
CA ARG A 5 2.44 10.11 -19.41
C ARG A 5 2.23 10.16 -17.90
N THR A 6 1.04 10.54 -17.43
CA THR A 6 0.73 10.60 -16.00
C THR A 6 0.64 9.18 -15.42
N ARG A 7 0.02 8.24 -16.15
CA ARG A 7 0.02 6.82 -15.74
C ARG A 7 1.44 6.24 -15.68
N HIS A 8 2.30 6.60 -16.63
CA HIS A 8 3.71 6.21 -16.58
C HIS A 8 4.40 6.67 -15.31
N TYR A 9 4.22 7.94 -14.92
CA TYR A 9 4.80 8.47 -13.66
C TYR A 9 4.19 7.80 -12.41
N LEU A 10 2.89 7.52 -12.41
CA LEU A 10 2.22 6.78 -11.34
C LEU A 10 2.84 5.39 -11.17
N LEU A 11 3.06 4.67 -12.26
CA LEU A 11 3.69 3.33 -12.22
C LEU A 11 5.14 3.39 -11.74
N LEU A 12 5.90 4.43 -12.07
CA LEU A 12 7.26 4.63 -11.55
C LEU A 12 7.25 4.93 -10.04
N ASP A 13 6.33 5.77 -9.55
CA ASP A 13 6.20 6.04 -8.10
C ASP A 13 5.83 4.76 -7.34
N LEU A 14 4.83 4.01 -7.82
CA LEU A 14 4.44 2.74 -7.23
C LEU A 14 5.60 1.74 -7.19
N ASP A 15 6.33 1.59 -8.28
CA ASP A 15 7.45 0.63 -8.41
C ASP A 15 8.59 0.96 -7.43
N SER A 16 8.88 2.25 -7.23
CA SER A 16 9.96 2.72 -6.36
C SER A 16 9.60 2.82 -4.88
N ALA A 17 8.32 2.83 -4.52
CA ALA A 17 7.87 3.10 -3.16
C ALA A 17 8.50 2.18 -2.08
N PRO A 18 8.61 0.85 -2.27
CA PRO A 18 9.26 -0.02 -1.29
C PRO A 18 10.76 0.29 -1.11
N ASP A 19 11.46 0.59 -2.20
CA ASP A 19 12.89 0.92 -2.13
C ASP A 19 13.14 2.28 -1.47
N VAL A 20 12.23 3.24 -1.66
CA VAL A 20 12.25 4.53 -0.95
C VAL A 20 12.08 4.31 0.55
N LEU A 21 11.07 3.54 0.96
CA LEU A 21 10.84 3.24 2.38
C LEU A 21 12.04 2.49 2.99
N ALA A 22 12.58 1.49 2.30
CA ALA A 22 13.76 0.76 2.76
C ALA A 22 14.98 1.68 2.97
N ARG A 23 15.16 2.67 2.08
CA ARG A 23 16.23 3.69 2.25
C ARG A 23 15.98 4.61 3.44
N MET A 24 14.73 5.01 3.69
CA MET A 24 14.38 5.84 4.85
C MET A 24 14.67 5.13 6.17
N LEU A 25 14.49 3.80 6.22
CA LEU A 25 14.74 2.97 7.39
C LEU A 25 16.18 2.43 7.43
N GLN A 26 17.00 2.73 6.43
CA GLN A 26 18.39 2.26 6.36
C GLN A 26 19.21 2.80 7.53
N GLY A 27 19.84 1.89 8.28
CA GLY A 27 20.67 2.25 9.45
C GLY A 27 19.87 2.40 10.74
N VAL A 28 18.56 2.30 10.72
CA VAL A 28 17.75 2.17 11.94
C VAL A 28 17.89 0.75 12.48
N THR A 29 18.70 0.59 13.52
CA THR A 29 19.01 -0.72 14.13
C THR A 29 18.45 -0.87 15.53
N ASP A 30 18.07 0.23 16.19
CA ASP A 30 17.50 0.21 17.52
C ASP A 30 16.03 -0.22 17.45
N PRO A 31 15.66 -1.36 18.07
CA PRO A 31 14.26 -1.80 18.13
C PRO A 31 13.33 -0.76 18.75
N ALA A 32 13.81 0.04 19.71
CA ALA A 32 13.00 1.06 20.37
C ALA A 32 12.49 2.13 19.39
N VAL A 33 13.22 2.42 18.32
CA VAL A 33 12.77 3.34 17.27
C VAL A 33 11.59 2.75 16.49
N PHE A 34 11.61 1.44 16.20
CA PHE A 34 10.50 0.76 15.53
C PHE A 34 9.25 0.68 16.41
N ASP A 35 9.42 0.63 17.73
CA ASP A 35 8.34 0.45 18.70
C ASP A 35 7.83 1.78 19.28
N ALA A 36 8.53 2.88 19.00
CA ALA A 36 8.10 4.21 19.43
C ALA A 36 6.75 4.57 18.83
N ARG A 37 5.88 5.17 19.65
CA ARG A 37 4.52 5.61 19.27
C ARG A 37 4.33 7.09 19.60
N PRO A 38 4.91 7.99 18.80
CA PRO A 38 4.79 9.45 19.04
C PRO A 38 3.35 9.95 19.01
N ASP A 39 2.50 9.29 18.21
CA ASP A 39 1.05 9.53 18.17
C ASP A 39 0.31 8.22 18.50
N PRO A 40 -0.45 8.16 19.61
CA PRO A 40 -1.14 6.95 20.05
C PRO A 40 -2.25 6.49 19.08
N ALA A 41 -2.74 7.36 18.20
CA ALA A 41 -3.76 7.03 17.21
C ALA A 41 -3.21 6.42 15.92
N ARG A 42 -1.88 6.30 15.79
CA ARG A 42 -1.21 5.81 14.57
C ARG A 42 -0.32 4.61 14.87
N PHE A 43 -0.06 3.81 13.85
CA PHE A 43 0.86 2.68 13.92
C PHE A 43 2.27 3.11 14.34
N THR A 44 2.99 2.24 15.08
CA THR A 44 4.45 2.32 15.20
C THR A 44 5.10 2.09 13.84
N LEU A 45 6.41 2.33 13.70
CA LEU A 45 7.11 1.99 12.44
C LEU A 45 7.04 0.50 12.14
N ARG A 46 7.14 -0.37 13.16
CA ARG A 46 7.00 -1.82 13.01
C ARG A 46 5.64 -2.20 12.43
N GLU A 47 4.58 -1.74 13.08
CA GLU A 47 3.21 -2.02 12.65
C GLU A 47 2.92 -1.44 11.25
N MET A 48 3.44 -0.24 10.96
CA MET A 48 3.28 0.40 9.65
C MET A 48 3.93 -0.40 8.52
N VAL A 49 5.14 -0.93 8.73
CA VAL A 49 5.82 -1.77 7.71
C VAL A 49 5.08 -3.08 7.52
N ALA A 50 4.54 -3.70 8.59
CA ALA A 50 3.72 -4.89 8.52
C ALA A 50 2.40 -4.62 7.78
N HIS A 51 1.74 -3.49 8.08
CA HIS A 51 0.54 -3.02 7.39
C HIS A 51 0.79 -2.86 5.88
N LEU A 52 1.83 -2.16 5.47
CA LEU A 52 2.16 -1.99 4.06
C LEU A 52 2.37 -3.32 3.35
N ALA A 53 3.06 -4.28 4.00
CA ALA A 53 3.29 -5.61 3.43
C ALA A 53 1.98 -6.39 3.21
N ASP A 54 1.07 -6.35 4.17
CA ASP A 54 -0.20 -7.08 4.09
C ASP A 54 -1.18 -6.43 3.11
N TRP A 55 -1.16 -5.10 3.01
CA TRP A 55 -2.05 -4.36 2.11
C TRP A 55 -1.77 -4.61 0.63
N GLU A 56 -0.59 -5.06 0.26
CA GLU A 56 -0.30 -5.45 -1.13
C GLU A 56 -1.23 -6.56 -1.63
N ALA A 57 -1.49 -7.57 -0.81
CA ALA A 57 -2.41 -8.64 -1.16
C ALA A 57 -3.87 -8.14 -1.25
N VAL A 58 -4.26 -7.21 -0.38
CA VAL A 58 -5.58 -6.57 -0.40
C VAL A 58 -5.75 -5.74 -1.67
N PHE A 59 -4.76 -4.91 -2.00
CA PHE A 59 -4.79 -4.08 -3.21
C PHE A 59 -4.82 -4.93 -4.48
N LEU A 60 -3.95 -5.93 -4.59
CA LEU A 60 -3.93 -6.80 -5.77
C LEU A 60 -5.28 -7.51 -5.96
N ARG A 61 -5.87 -8.04 -4.89
CA ARG A 61 -7.20 -8.67 -4.95
C ARG A 61 -8.27 -7.68 -5.40
N ARG A 62 -8.28 -6.44 -4.88
CA ARG A 62 -9.24 -5.40 -5.30
C ARG A 62 -9.08 -5.03 -6.77
N LEU A 63 -7.84 -4.91 -7.24
CA LEU A 63 -7.54 -4.62 -8.65
C LEU A 63 -8.01 -5.76 -9.57
N THR A 64 -7.72 -7.01 -9.22
CA THR A 64 -8.14 -8.19 -10.00
C THR A 64 -9.66 -8.34 -9.99
N THR A 65 -10.33 -8.21 -8.84
CA THR A 65 -11.80 -8.22 -8.74
C THR A 65 -12.42 -7.16 -9.66
N THR A 66 -11.90 -5.93 -9.66
CA THR A 66 -12.41 -4.86 -10.54
C THR A 66 -12.15 -5.17 -12.02
N CYS A 67 -11.03 -5.84 -12.33
CA CYS A 67 -10.70 -6.22 -13.69
C CYS A 67 -11.56 -7.37 -14.21
N ASP A 68 -11.84 -8.35 -13.38
CA ASP A 68 -12.39 -9.63 -13.83
C ASP A 68 -13.91 -9.73 -13.62
N GLU A 69 -14.46 -9.01 -12.64
CA GLU A 69 -15.87 -9.10 -12.26
C GLU A 69 -16.66 -7.85 -12.69
N GLU A 70 -17.85 -8.06 -13.27
CA GLU A 70 -18.80 -6.97 -13.47
C GLU A 70 -19.43 -6.58 -12.12
N ASN A 71 -19.32 -5.31 -11.75
CA ASN A 71 -19.76 -4.79 -10.43
C ASN A 71 -19.09 -5.47 -9.23
N GLY A 72 -17.84 -5.92 -9.36
CA GLY A 72 -17.08 -6.57 -8.29
C GLY A 72 -17.10 -5.76 -7.00
N VAL A 73 -17.34 -6.43 -5.86
CA VAL A 73 -17.40 -5.80 -4.55
C VAL A 73 -16.03 -5.77 -3.90
N LEU A 74 -15.58 -4.59 -3.52
CA LEU A 74 -14.30 -4.33 -2.86
C LEU A 74 -14.55 -4.07 -1.38
N GLN A 75 -14.34 -5.09 -0.56
CA GLN A 75 -14.62 -5.01 0.87
C GLN A 75 -13.65 -4.05 1.58
N GLY A 76 -14.20 -3.12 2.36
CA GLY A 76 -13.46 -2.35 3.38
C GLY A 76 -12.98 -3.28 4.49
N LEU A 77 -11.85 -2.96 5.09
CA LEU A 77 -11.26 -3.73 6.18
C LEU A 77 -10.95 -2.78 7.34
N ASP A 78 -11.20 -3.22 8.56
CA ASP A 78 -10.76 -2.54 9.77
C ASP A 78 -9.24 -2.80 9.95
N GLU A 79 -8.45 -1.75 9.69
CA GLU A 79 -6.98 -1.83 9.75
C GLU A 79 -6.48 -2.16 11.15
N GLY A 80 -7.16 -1.66 12.19
CA GLY A 80 -6.82 -1.95 13.57
C GLY A 80 -7.05 -3.43 13.92
N GLN A 81 -8.18 -3.99 13.47
CA GLN A 81 -8.47 -5.40 13.68
C GLN A 81 -7.49 -6.30 12.92
N VAL A 82 -7.17 -5.96 11.66
CA VAL A 82 -6.15 -6.70 10.89
C VAL A 82 -4.79 -6.67 11.58
N ALA A 83 -4.39 -5.52 12.16
CA ALA A 83 -3.14 -5.39 12.89
C ALA A 83 -3.07 -6.31 14.12
N LEU A 84 -4.19 -6.47 14.82
CA LEU A 84 -4.29 -7.40 15.95
C LEU A 84 -4.27 -8.85 15.51
N ASP A 85 -5.05 -9.21 14.49
CA ASP A 85 -5.17 -10.59 13.99
C ASP A 85 -3.86 -11.13 13.41
N HIS A 86 -3.03 -10.23 12.82
CA HIS A 86 -1.74 -10.57 12.21
C HIS A 86 -0.54 -10.21 13.08
N ASP A 87 -0.78 -9.80 14.33
CA ASP A 87 0.28 -9.51 15.32
C ASP A 87 1.37 -8.54 14.80
N TYR A 88 0.94 -7.41 14.24
CA TYR A 88 1.87 -6.41 13.70
C TYR A 88 2.89 -5.90 14.72
N ALA A 89 2.54 -5.90 16.00
CA ALA A 89 3.41 -5.46 17.08
C ALA A 89 4.69 -6.30 17.22
N HIS A 90 4.69 -7.55 16.76
CA HIS A 90 5.83 -8.46 16.82
C HIS A 90 6.41 -8.81 15.43
N ALA A 91 5.94 -8.17 14.37
CA ALA A 91 6.42 -8.43 13.02
C ALA A 91 7.91 -8.08 12.85
N ASP A 92 8.63 -8.84 12.02
CA ASP A 92 10.00 -8.50 11.62
C ASP A 92 9.97 -7.45 10.50
N PRO A 93 10.49 -6.23 10.71
CA PRO A 93 10.44 -5.16 9.71
C PRO A 93 11.17 -5.52 8.40
N SER A 94 12.25 -6.31 8.47
CA SER A 94 13.03 -6.66 7.28
C SER A 94 12.29 -7.69 6.41
N GLU A 95 11.64 -8.67 7.03
CA GLU A 95 10.76 -9.62 6.33
C GLU A 95 9.55 -8.91 5.72
N CYS A 96 8.95 -7.98 6.47
CA CYS A 96 7.84 -7.17 5.97
C CYS A 96 8.24 -6.28 4.79
N LEU A 97 9.40 -5.63 4.83
CA LEU A 97 9.91 -4.86 3.68
C LEU A 97 10.12 -5.74 2.44
N ALA A 98 10.62 -6.97 2.61
CA ALA A 98 10.79 -7.91 1.50
C ALA A 98 9.42 -8.34 0.91
N ARG A 99 8.42 -8.60 1.76
CA ARG A 99 7.04 -8.91 1.35
C ARG A 99 6.38 -7.73 0.66
N TYR A 100 6.54 -6.51 1.19
CA TYR A 100 6.05 -5.28 0.58
C TYR A 100 6.61 -5.12 -0.84
N LYS A 101 7.92 -5.28 -1.02
CA LYS A 101 8.58 -5.20 -2.33
C LYS A 101 8.06 -6.25 -3.31
N SER A 102 7.93 -7.49 -2.86
CA SER A 102 7.42 -8.59 -3.69
C SER A 102 5.97 -8.38 -4.10
N GLY A 103 5.09 -7.99 -3.16
CA GLY A 103 3.69 -7.69 -3.42
C GLY A 103 3.52 -6.52 -4.40
N ARG A 104 4.28 -5.43 -4.20
CA ARG A 104 4.28 -4.28 -5.09
C ARG A 104 4.71 -4.64 -6.52
N ALA A 105 5.70 -5.48 -6.68
CA ALA A 105 6.12 -5.95 -8.01
C ALA A 105 4.97 -6.66 -8.74
N ALA A 106 4.16 -7.45 -8.02
CA ALA A 106 2.98 -8.10 -8.60
C ALA A 106 1.90 -7.08 -9.01
N ILE A 107 1.62 -6.08 -8.17
CA ILE A 107 0.68 -4.99 -8.50
C ILE A 107 1.14 -4.22 -9.74
N VAL A 108 2.39 -3.81 -9.79
CA VAL A 108 2.93 -3.05 -10.92
C VAL A 108 2.92 -3.87 -12.21
N ALA A 109 3.24 -5.17 -12.13
CA ALA A 109 3.15 -6.08 -13.28
C ALA A 109 1.70 -6.20 -13.78
N PHE A 110 0.72 -6.34 -12.87
CA PHE A 110 -0.70 -6.35 -13.21
C PHE A 110 -1.12 -5.05 -13.90
N LEU A 111 -0.82 -3.89 -13.32
CA LEU A 111 -1.20 -2.58 -13.86
C LEU A 111 -0.56 -2.30 -15.23
N ARG A 112 0.69 -2.74 -15.45
CA ARG A 112 1.39 -2.61 -16.75
C ARG A 112 0.73 -3.44 -17.85
N GLY A 113 0.06 -4.53 -17.50
CA GLY A 113 -0.65 -5.40 -18.44
C GLY A 113 -2.03 -4.90 -18.88
N LEU A 114 -2.56 -3.84 -18.25
CA LEU A 114 -3.91 -3.36 -18.51
C LEU A 114 -4.02 -2.60 -19.85
N SER A 115 -5.06 -2.90 -20.63
CA SER A 115 -5.47 -2.06 -21.75
C SER A 115 -6.07 -0.73 -21.30
N ALA A 116 -6.19 0.23 -22.21
CA ALA A 116 -6.80 1.53 -21.92
C ALA A 116 -8.22 1.43 -21.35
N ASP A 117 -9.02 0.48 -21.88
CA ASP A 117 -10.41 0.26 -21.44
C ASP A 117 -10.45 -0.39 -20.05
N GLN A 118 -9.53 -1.31 -19.76
CA GLN A 118 -9.46 -1.94 -18.44
C GLN A 118 -9.16 -0.93 -17.32
N TRP A 119 -8.34 0.09 -17.56
CA TRP A 119 -8.10 1.15 -16.59
C TRP A 119 -9.38 1.88 -16.13
N GLN A 120 -10.44 1.86 -16.95
CA GLN A 120 -11.72 2.50 -16.65
C GLN A 120 -12.77 1.55 -16.05
N ARG A 121 -12.46 0.27 -15.91
CA ARG A 121 -13.38 -0.68 -15.25
C ARG A 121 -13.62 -0.23 -13.81
N VAL A 122 -14.84 -0.42 -13.32
CA VAL A 122 -15.33 0.07 -12.04
C VAL A 122 -15.59 -1.11 -11.10
N GLY A 123 -15.03 -1.05 -9.90
CA GLY A 123 -15.42 -1.87 -8.75
C GLY A 123 -16.20 -1.04 -7.73
N ASN A 124 -16.95 -1.69 -6.86
CA ASN A 124 -17.79 -1.05 -5.85
C ASN A 124 -17.16 -1.24 -4.46
N HIS A 125 -16.40 -0.24 -3.99
CA HIS A 125 -15.83 -0.26 -2.65
C HIS A 125 -16.91 0.03 -1.61
N THR A 126 -17.01 -0.79 -0.57
CA THR A 126 -18.09 -0.69 0.43
C THR A 126 -18.10 0.62 1.20
N GLU A 127 -16.97 1.33 1.28
CA GLU A 127 -16.82 2.61 1.99
C GLU A 127 -16.71 3.80 1.02
N LEU A 128 -16.03 3.63 -0.14
CA LEU A 128 -15.76 4.73 -1.07
C LEU A 128 -16.77 4.80 -2.22
N GLY A 129 -17.63 3.78 -2.36
CA GLY A 129 -18.51 3.66 -3.51
C GLY A 129 -17.79 3.22 -4.79
N PRO A 130 -18.30 3.58 -5.99
CA PRO A 130 -17.72 3.18 -7.26
C PRO A 130 -16.32 3.79 -7.47
N VAL A 131 -15.31 2.95 -7.75
CA VAL A 131 -13.92 3.37 -8.01
C VAL A 131 -13.39 2.66 -9.26
N THR A 132 -12.73 3.41 -10.13
CA THR A 132 -12.06 2.81 -11.30
C THR A 132 -10.75 2.14 -10.91
N LEU A 133 -10.21 1.25 -11.76
CA LEU A 133 -8.85 0.72 -11.60
C LEU A 133 -7.83 1.84 -11.54
N GLU A 134 -7.99 2.89 -12.36
CA GLU A 134 -7.14 4.07 -12.34
C GLU A 134 -7.18 4.79 -10.97
N THR A 135 -8.37 4.97 -10.41
CA THR A 135 -8.53 5.57 -9.08
C THR A 135 -7.89 4.70 -7.99
N GLN A 136 -8.06 3.37 -8.06
CA GLN A 136 -7.43 2.46 -7.11
C GLN A 136 -5.90 2.56 -7.16
N ALA A 137 -5.29 2.61 -8.34
CA ALA A 137 -3.85 2.79 -8.48
C ALA A 137 -3.36 4.12 -7.87
N VAL A 138 -4.13 5.21 -8.04
CA VAL A 138 -3.83 6.51 -7.40
C VAL A 138 -3.98 6.41 -5.88
N LEU A 139 -5.01 5.73 -5.37
CA LEU A 139 -5.19 5.53 -3.93
C LEU A 139 -4.02 4.77 -3.30
N ILE A 140 -3.45 3.75 -3.98
CA ILE A 140 -2.26 3.05 -3.51
C ILE A 140 -1.06 4.02 -3.40
N ALA A 141 -0.82 4.86 -4.39
CA ALA A 141 0.28 5.84 -4.35
C ALA A 141 0.09 6.89 -3.24
N VAL A 142 -1.15 7.36 -3.01
CA VAL A 142 -1.49 8.28 -1.92
C VAL A 142 -1.30 7.63 -0.56
N HIS A 143 -1.69 6.38 -0.40
CA HIS A 143 -1.49 5.59 0.81
C HIS A 143 0.01 5.42 1.13
N ASP A 144 0.83 5.08 0.14
CA ASP A 144 2.28 5.05 0.31
C ASP A 144 2.85 6.42 0.72
N GLY A 145 2.36 7.49 0.09
CA GLY A 145 2.75 8.86 0.42
C GLY A 145 2.46 9.23 1.87
N TYR A 146 1.29 8.84 2.38
CA TYR A 146 0.91 9.01 3.78
C TYR A 146 1.88 8.29 4.74
N HIS A 147 2.23 7.04 4.46
CA HIS A 147 3.14 6.28 5.31
C HIS A 147 4.60 6.73 5.18
N ARG A 148 5.04 7.21 4.02
CA ARG A 148 6.35 7.88 3.90
C ARG A 148 6.43 9.14 4.77
N GLN A 149 5.37 9.95 4.80
CA GLN A 149 5.31 11.13 5.68
C GLN A 149 5.32 10.71 7.16
N GLN A 150 4.58 9.68 7.53
CA GLN A 150 4.61 9.11 8.87
C GLN A 150 6.04 8.67 9.26
N THR A 151 6.72 7.94 8.39
CA THR A 151 8.10 7.49 8.63
C THR A 151 9.03 8.67 8.93
N LEU A 152 8.99 9.73 8.11
CA LEU A 152 9.79 10.94 8.37
C LEU A 152 9.49 11.56 9.73
N ALA A 153 8.21 11.65 10.10
CA ALA A 153 7.80 12.23 11.38
C ALA A 153 8.28 11.38 12.57
N TRP A 154 8.21 10.06 12.48
CA TRP A 154 8.65 9.14 13.57
C TRP A 154 10.15 9.09 13.70
N LEU A 155 10.92 9.18 12.60
CA LEU A 155 12.39 9.23 12.65
C LEU A 155 12.93 10.58 13.15
N ALA A 156 12.12 11.62 13.18
CA ALA A 156 12.48 12.95 13.67
C ALA A 156 12.06 13.20 15.15
N ALA A 157 11.29 12.30 15.75
CA ALA A 157 10.77 12.43 17.09
C ALA A 157 11.77 11.89 18.14
#